data_5ac55a90708cfc2c436009056b7d4956
#
_entry.id   5ac55a90708cfc2c436009056b7d4956
#
_cell.length_a   1.000
_cell.length_b   1.000
_cell.length_c   1.000
_cell.angle_alpha   90.00
_cell.angle_beta   90.00
_cell.angle_gamma   90.00
#
_symmetry.space_group_name_H-M   'P 1'
#
loop_
_entity.id
_entity.type
_entity.pdbx_description
1 polymer ?
#
loop_
_entity_poly.entity_id
_entity_poly.type
_entity_poly.pdbx_seq_one_letter_code
_entity_poly.pdbx_strand_id
1 'polypeptide(L)'
;IVETANAQAQVIVKKAEERARILTSEAEIVKAAQQRAAEITTAAQNEVRTLRQTVTDYCDNMLRNTEETMVENAAQVKNVRANLRQNAKKNG
;
A
#
# COMPACT_ATOMS: atom_id res chain seq x y z
N ILE A 1 68.08 -1.68 10.03
CA ILE A 1 67.52 -0.80 8.98
C ILE A 1 66.49 -1.57 8.15
N VAL A 2 66.84 -2.77 7.62
CA VAL A 2 65.93 -3.55 6.82
C VAL A 2 64.75 -4.06 7.67
N GLU A 3 65.04 -4.48 8.91
CA GLU A 3 64.01 -4.95 9.85
C GLU A 3 63.03 -3.85 10.22
N THR A 4 63.52 -2.63 10.41
CA THR A 4 62.67 -1.46 10.69
C THR A 4 61.79 -1.10 9.49
N ALA A 5 62.34 -1.15 8.29
CA ALA A 5 61.58 -0.89 7.07
C ALA A 5 60.51 -1.92 6.84
N ASN A 6 60.80 -3.22 7.09
CA ASN A 6 59.84 -4.30 7.00
C ASN A 6 58.71 -4.15 8.03
N ALA A 7 59.09 -3.77 9.28
CA ALA A 7 58.09 -3.56 10.34
C ALA A 7 57.15 -2.40 9.98
N GLN A 8 57.68 -1.30 9.43
CA GLN A 8 56.90 -0.18 8.98
C GLN A 8 55.98 -0.56 7.83
N ALA A 9 56.49 -1.33 6.87
CA ALA A 9 55.67 -1.83 5.76
C ALA A 9 54.53 -2.70 6.24
N GLN A 10 54.76 -3.57 7.19
CA GLN A 10 53.70 -4.45 7.81
C GLN A 10 52.63 -3.60 8.51
N VAL A 11 53.03 -2.54 9.22
CA VAL A 11 52.07 -1.63 9.87
C VAL A 11 51.23 -0.92 8.84
N ILE A 12 51.81 -0.45 7.75
CA ILE A 12 51.09 0.20 6.68
C ILE A 12 50.08 -0.74 6.03
N VAL A 13 50.46 -1.98 5.75
CA VAL A 13 49.59 -3.00 5.16
C VAL A 13 48.43 -3.32 6.09
N LYS A 14 48.68 -3.51 7.39
CA LYS A 14 47.62 -3.78 8.35
C LYS A 14 46.63 -2.66 8.47
N LYS A 15 47.11 -1.41 8.48
CA LYS A 15 46.23 -0.23 8.50
C LYS A 15 45.38 -0.15 7.24
N ALA A 16 45.94 -0.43 6.08
CA ALA A 16 45.21 -0.43 4.82
C ALA A 16 44.15 -1.54 4.80
N GLU A 17 44.47 -2.73 5.28
CA GLU A 17 43.52 -3.85 5.40
C GLU A 17 42.35 -3.50 6.33
N GLU A 18 42.65 -2.87 7.45
CA GLU A 18 41.64 -2.46 8.43
C GLU A 18 40.68 -1.41 7.81
N ARG A 19 41.23 -0.41 7.10
CA ARG A 19 40.44 0.59 6.43
C ARG A 19 39.56 -0.03 5.34
N ALA A 20 40.10 -0.95 4.55
CA ALA A 20 39.35 -1.67 3.53
C ALA A 20 38.19 -2.46 4.15
N ARG A 21 38.43 -3.12 5.27
CA ARG A 21 37.41 -3.87 5.98
C ARG A 21 36.30 -2.96 6.49
N ILE A 22 36.65 -1.82 7.08
CA ILE A 22 35.67 -0.83 7.59
C ILE A 22 34.84 -0.28 6.44
N LEU A 23 35.47 0.12 5.33
CA LEU A 23 34.76 0.65 4.16
C LEU A 23 33.82 -0.37 3.55
N THR A 24 34.24 -1.64 3.47
CA THR A 24 33.39 -2.73 2.97
C THR A 24 32.19 -2.94 3.90
N SER A 25 32.42 -2.93 5.22
CA SER A 25 31.37 -3.07 6.22
C SER A 25 30.36 -1.93 6.14
N GLU A 26 30.83 -0.68 6.00
CA GLU A 26 29.96 0.49 5.82
C GLU A 26 29.14 0.39 4.53
N ALA A 27 29.74 -0.06 3.43
CA ALA A 27 29.04 -0.25 2.17
C ALA A 27 27.95 -1.33 2.28
N GLU A 28 28.22 -2.39 3.00
CA GLU A 28 27.23 -3.44 3.27
C GLU A 28 26.07 -2.94 4.12
N ILE A 29 26.36 -2.12 5.14
CA ILE A 29 25.34 -1.51 6.00
C ILE A 29 24.45 -0.59 5.17
N VAL A 30 25.02 0.26 4.34
CA VAL A 30 24.26 1.18 3.45
C VAL A 30 23.39 0.37 2.49
N LYS A 31 23.94 -0.68 1.89
CA LYS A 31 23.19 -1.54 0.97
C LYS A 31 22.01 -2.22 1.68
N ALA A 32 22.24 -2.74 2.88
CA ALA A 32 21.19 -3.36 3.68
C ALA A 32 20.10 -2.35 4.07
N ALA A 33 20.51 -1.12 4.43
CA ALA A 33 19.57 -0.05 4.76
C ALA A 33 18.72 0.35 3.55
N GLN A 34 19.33 0.47 2.38
CA GLN A 34 18.61 0.78 1.13
C GLN A 34 17.62 -0.32 0.78
N GLN A 35 18.02 -1.57 0.94
CA GLN A 35 17.15 -2.71 0.67
C GLN A 35 15.96 -2.73 1.62
N ARG A 36 16.21 -2.50 2.90
CA ARG A 36 15.13 -2.44 3.89
C ARG A 36 14.19 -1.27 3.63
N ALA A 37 14.71 -0.11 3.26
CA ALA A 37 13.88 1.04 2.89
C ALA A 37 13.00 0.73 1.69
N ALA A 38 13.54 0.05 0.68
CA ALA A 38 12.77 -0.38 -0.48
C ALA A 38 11.66 -1.37 -0.10
N GLU A 39 11.95 -2.31 0.78
CA GLU A 39 10.97 -3.28 1.29
C GLU A 39 9.84 -2.58 2.05
N ILE A 40 10.18 -1.63 2.92
CA ILE A 40 9.21 -0.86 3.69
C ILE A 40 8.32 -0.04 2.76
N THR A 41 8.92 0.62 1.77
CA THR A 41 8.18 1.42 0.78
C THR A 41 7.22 0.54 -0.02
N THR A 42 7.68 -0.62 -0.49
CA THR A 42 6.84 -1.55 -1.24
C THR A 42 5.70 -2.08 -0.38
N ALA A 43 5.97 -2.44 0.86
CA ALA A 43 4.94 -2.92 1.79
C ALA A 43 3.89 -1.84 2.05
N ALA A 44 4.33 -0.59 2.27
CA ALA A 44 3.42 0.54 2.48
C ALA A 44 2.55 0.82 1.25
N GLN A 45 3.13 0.76 0.06
CA GLN A 45 2.38 0.94 -1.19
C GLN A 45 1.34 -0.17 -1.38
N ASN A 46 1.68 -1.40 -1.04
CA ASN A 46 0.75 -2.53 -1.12
C ASN A 46 -0.39 -2.39 -0.12
N GLU A 47 -0.10 -1.93 1.10
CA GLU A 47 -1.13 -1.66 2.11
C GLU A 47 -2.09 -0.57 1.66
N VAL A 48 -1.57 0.51 1.09
CA VAL A 48 -2.39 1.61 0.55
C VAL A 48 -3.30 1.10 -0.57
N ARG A 49 -2.74 0.29 -1.46
CA ARG A 49 -3.52 -0.29 -2.57
C ARG A 49 -4.65 -1.17 -2.05
N THR A 50 -4.35 -2.03 -1.08
CA THR A 50 -5.35 -2.92 -0.45
C THR A 50 -6.43 -2.10 0.25
N LEU A 51 -6.03 -1.06 1.00
CA LEU A 51 -6.96 -0.19 1.68
C LEU A 51 -7.88 0.54 0.70
N ARG A 52 -7.33 1.08 -0.38
CA ARG A 52 -8.12 1.74 -1.43
C ARG A 52 -9.13 0.78 -2.05
N GLN A 53 -8.71 -0.45 -2.33
CA GLN A 53 -9.59 -1.47 -2.88
C GLN A 53 -10.73 -1.80 -1.91
N THR A 54 -10.42 -1.98 -0.63
CA THR A 54 -11.41 -2.26 0.42
C THR A 54 -12.41 -1.12 0.54
N VAL A 55 -11.94 0.12 0.56
CA VAL A 55 -12.82 1.30 0.64
C VAL A 55 -13.69 1.42 -0.61
N THR A 56 -13.11 1.20 -1.79
CA THR A 56 -13.86 1.25 -3.05
C THR A 56 -14.96 0.19 -3.08
N ASP A 57 -14.65 -1.04 -2.68
CA ASP A 57 -15.63 -2.12 -2.64
C ASP A 57 -16.74 -1.85 -1.62
N TYR A 58 -16.38 -1.32 -0.46
CA TYR A 58 -17.34 -0.93 0.55
C TYR A 58 -18.30 0.15 0.04
N CYS A 59 -17.76 1.21 -0.56
CA CYS A 59 -18.56 2.29 -1.13
C CYS A 59 -19.45 1.79 -2.27
N ASP A 60 -18.92 0.95 -3.15
CA ASP A 60 -19.69 0.37 -4.25
C ASP A 60 -20.85 -0.46 -3.73
N ASN A 61 -20.63 -1.28 -2.72
CA ASN A 61 -21.68 -2.09 -2.10
C ASN A 61 -22.76 -1.23 -1.45
N MET A 62 -22.37 -0.17 -0.75
CA MET A 62 -23.32 0.77 -0.16
C MET A 62 -24.17 1.46 -1.22
N LEU A 63 -23.54 1.91 -2.28
CA LEU A 63 -24.23 2.56 -3.39
C LEU A 63 -25.16 1.60 -4.12
N ARG A 64 -24.75 0.36 -4.29
CA ARG A 64 -25.60 -0.67 -4.90
C ARG A 64 -26.84 -0.93 -4.05
N ASN A 65 -26.67 -1.05 -2.73
CA ASN A 65 -27.79 -1.23 -1.81
C ASN A 65 -28.75 -0.05 -1.86
N THR A 66 -28.21 1.18 -1.94
CA THR A 66 -29.01 2.39 -2.08
C THR A 66 -29.78 2.39 -3.40
N GLU A 67 -29.13 2.03 -4.48
CA GLU A 67 -29.75 1.92 -5.80
C GLU A 67 -30.89 0.92 -5.79
N GLU A 68 -30.69 -0.26 -5.21
CA GLU A 68 -31.72 -1.29 -5.08
C GLU A 68 -32.92 -0.77 -4.28
N THR A 69 -32.68 -0.06 -3.17
CA THR A 69 -33.73 0.53 -2.36
C THR A 69 -34.50 1.59 -3.15
N MET A 70 -33.82 2.42 -3.93
CA MET A 70 -34.46 3.41 -4.79
C MET A 70 -35.33 2.76 -5.86
N VAL A 71 -34.86 1.67 -6.46
CA VAL A 71 -35.63 0.91 -7.47
C VAL A 71 -36.88 0.33 -6.84
N GLU A 72 -36.77 -0.28 -5.66
CA GLU A 72 -37.91 -0.82 -4.92
C GLU A 72 -38.91 0.27 -4.56
N ASN A 73 -38.44 1.42 -4.07
CA ASN A 73 -39.30 2.53 -3.72
C ASN A 73 -40.01 3.08 -4.95
N ALA A 74 -39.31 3.20 -6.07
CA ALA A 74 -39.91 3.62 -7.33
C ALA A 74 -41.00 2.65 -7.79
N ALA A 75 -40.78 1.36 -7.65
CA ALA A 75 -41.78 0.34 -7.98
C ALA A 75 -43.02 0.45 -7.08
N GLN A 76 -42.84 0.69 -5.78
CA GLN A 76 -43.92 0.87 -4.82
C GLN A 76 -44.76 2.11 -5.18
N VAL A 77 -44.11 3.21 -5.49
CA VAL A 77 -44.78 4.44 -5.91
C VAL A 77 -45.62 4.19 -7.18
N LYS A 78 -45.04 3.50 -8.14
CA LYS A 78 -45.73 3.13 -9.37
C LYS A 78 -46.99 2.30 -9.10
N ASN A 79 -46.89 1.33 -8.18
CA ASN A 79 -48.01 0.48 -7.78
C ASN A 79 -49.10 1.27 -7.07
N VAL A 80 -48.74 2.18 -6.18
CA VAL A 80 -49.71 3.06 -5.49
C VAL A 80 -50.43 3.95 -6.50
N ARG A 81 -49.72 4.51 -7.45
CA ARG A 81 -50.32 5.34 -8.51
C ARG A 81 -51.30 4.55 -9.37
N ALA A 82 -50.92 3.31 -9.70
CA ALA A 82 -51.84 2.44 -10.48
C ALA A 82 -53.08 2.08 -9.66
N ASN A 83 -52.95 1.79 -8.37
CA ASN A 83 -54.09 1.51 -7.50
C ASN A 83 -55.00 2.71 -7.35
N LEU A 84 -54.44 3.92 -7.22
CA LEU A 84 -55.20 5.15 -7.13
C LEU A 84 -56.01 5.39 -8.40
N ARG A 85 -55.44 5.16 -9.57
CA ARG A 85 -56.14 5.29 -10.85
C ARG A 85 -57.29 4.28 -10.98
N GLN A 86 -57.06 3.03 -10.58
CA GLN A 86 -58.09 2.01 -10.62
C GLN A 86 -59.25 2.34 -9.66
N ASN A 87 -58.93 2.79 -8.44
CA ASN A 87 -59.96 3.18 -7.48
C ASN A 87 -60.74 4.39 -7.95
N ALA A 88 -60.09 5.37 -8.57
CA ALA A 88 -60.77 6.52 -9.14
C ALA A 88 -61.74 6.11 -10.26
N LYS A 89 -61.34 5.13 -11.08
CA LYS A 89 -62.23 4.62 -12.16
C LYS A 89 -63.40 3.84 -11.59
N LYS A 90 -63.18 3.05 -10.52
CA LYS A 90 -64.27 2.28 -9.90
C LYS A 90 -65.29 3.16 -9.21
N ASN A 91 -64.86 4.24 -8.59
CA ASN A 91 -65.74 5.15 -7.83
C ASN A 91 -66.31 6.28 -8.65
N GLY A 92 -65.81 6.42 -9.88
CA GLY A 92 -66.27 7.43 -10.78
C GLY A 92 -67.12 6.85 -11.88
#